data_8d3928dd4697d5dc0fd88c4e8b13a8c4
#
_entry.id   8d3928dd4697d5dc0fd88c4e8b13a8c4
#
_cell.length_a   1.000
_cell.length_b   1.000
_cell.length_c   1.000
_cell.angle_alpha   90.00
_cell.angle_beta   90.00
_cell.angle_gamma   90.00
#
_symmetry.space_group_name_H-M   'P 1'
#
loop_
_entity.id
_entity.type
_entity.pdbx_description
1 polymer ?
#
loop_
_entity_poly.entity_id
_entity_poly.type
_entity_poly.pdbx_seq_one_letter_code
_entity_poly.pdbx_strand_id
1 'polypeptide(L)'
;MAFDFDLDDGGVPTYTVGELAEAINSALRRRFTDGVWVRGEIQGWSERGPHAYFRLVGEDDDGKSAINVQFFANSRMRLRPILNKHRLRLGDGLKVRIFGHLDYFAPSGQLGLKMSGLDPRFTLGEMALERDEVVRRLVANGLFDANRRTRVPRAPLRVGVVTSTASAAWGDFTHELDRSNLAFRLRVIDVRVQGEWAVDMVCAALRTLTRHDDLDVVVLIRGGGSKTDLATFDHESIATTIATSPIPVFTGLGHEVDRSVADEVAHSALKTPTACAAALVEHVNAFQTQVEQVWAQIDRRANRALLDAGTSLATIAHGIRRATVSAVERSDDRLEHRRHRLRTSTDRALERSTDRVTAACAVLRRMPARLDPEVRHVDAVAARVRLLDPAHTLARGWSITRTSSGQIVRDAGDVAPGDTITTTFATGTARSRVEETST
;
A
#
# COMPACT_ATOMS: atom_id res chain seq x y z
N MET A 1 63.68 40.53 -16.03
CA MET A 1 62.83 41.67 -15.70
C MET A 1 61.82 41.19 -14.71
N ALA A 2 62.03 41.46 -13.43
CA ALA A 2 61.03 41.23 -12.40
C ALA A 2 59.99 42.39 -12.47
N PHE A 3 58.75 42.08 -12.72
CA PHE A 3 57.71 43.05 -12.59
C PHE A 3 57.34 43.13 -11.09
N ASP A 4 57.88 44.19 -10.46
CA ASP A 4 57.49 44.61 -9.12
C ASP A 4 56.10 45.29 -9.23
N PHE A 5 55.07 44.57 -8.91
CA PHE A 5 53.70 45.15 -8.74
C PHE A 5 53.61 45.59 -7.27
N ASP A 6 54.00 46.83 -7.04
CA ASP A 6 53.74 47.56 -5.82
C ASP A 6 52.23 47.88 -5.80
N LEU A 7 51.43 46.95 -5.36
CA LEU A 7 50.02 47.18 -5.05
C LEU A 7 49.99 47.86 -3.67
N ASP A 8 49.79 49.17 -3.68
CA ASP A 8 49.40 49.92 -2.48
C ASP A 8 48.06 49.39 -1.96
N ASP A 9 48.11 48.49 -1.01
CA ASP A 9 46.95 47.78 -0.44
C ASP A 9 45.99 48.69 0.33
N GLY A 10 46.22 50.01 0.33
CA GLY A 10 45.35 51.01 0.96
C GLY A 10 44.96 50.70 2.43
N GLY A 11 45.83 49.95 3.14
CA GLY A 11 45.58 49.54 4.52
C GLY A 11 44.65 48.33 4.71
N VAL A 12 44.25 47.71 3.63
CA VAL A 12 43.44 46.45 3.68
C VAL A 12 44.33 45.27 4.11
N PRO A 13 43.96 44.54 5.18
CA PRO A 13 44.80 43.46 5.66
C PRO A 13 44.83 42.29 4.65
N THR A 14 46.05 41.83 4.31
CA THR A 14 46.22 40.62 3.49
C THR A 14 46.28 39.38 4.38
N TYR A 15 45.46 38.39 4.06
CA TYR A 15 45.41 37.13 4.77
C TYR A 15 45.89 35.97 3.89
N THR A 16 46.54 35.02 4.46
CA THR A 16 46.62 33.68 3.88
C THR A 16 45.23 33.01 3.95
N VAL A 17 45.01 31.98 3.13
CA VAL A 17 43.73 31.25 3.13
C VAL A 17 43.39 30.70 4.52
N GLY A 18 44.41 30.23 5.27
CA GLY A 18 44.25 29.75 6.64
C GLY A 18 43.86 30.84 7.61
N GLU A 19 44.53 31.98 7.60
CA GLU A 19 44.24 33.14 8.44
C GLU A 19 42.86 33.71 8.15
N LEU A 20 42.45 33.76 6.89
CA LEU A 20 41.10 34.18 6.51
C LEU A 20 40.05 33.21 7.07
N ALA A 21 40.27 31.89 6.97
CA ALA A 21 39.40 30.88 7.54
C ALA A 21 39.28 30.99 9.06
N GLU A 22 40.36 31.27 9.76
CA GLU A 22 40.36 31.52 11.21
C GLU A 22 39.60 32.80 11.58
N ALA A 23 39.79 33.87 10.80
CA ALA A 23 39.09 35.13 10.98
C ALA A 23 37.56 34.96 10.78
N ILE A 24 37.16 34.22 9.75
CA ILE A 24 35.73 33.87 9.49
C ILE A 24 35.20 33.07 10.67
N ASN A 25 35.86 32.00 11.11
CA ASN A 25 35.42 31.19 12.23
C ASN A 25 35.36 31.99 13.53
N SER A 26 36.28 32.91 13.75
CA SER A 26 36.27 33.80 14.91
C SER A 26 35.11 34.78 14.88
N ALA A 27 34.80 35.33 13.70
CA ALA A 27 33.62 36.19 13.52
C ALA A 27 32.27 35.42 13.76
N LEU A 28 32.19 34.21 13.21
CA LEU A 28 31.04 33.31 13.43
C LEU A 28 30.85 32.99 14.92
N ARG A 29 31.95 32.62 15.63
CA ARG A 29 31.88 32.31 17.06
C ARG A 29 31.47 33.54 17.90
N ARG A 30 31.97 34.75 17.55
CA ARG A 30 31.58 35.98 18.23
C ARG A 30 30.13 36.33 18.03
N ARG A 31 29.58 36.14 16.81
CA ARG A 31 28.19 36.46 16.48
C ARG A 31 27.19 35.41 17.00
N PHE A 32 27.61 34.14 17.01
CA PHE A 32 26.77 32.98 17.37
C PHE A 32 27.40 32.18 18.52
N THR A 33 27.69 32.89 19.63
CA THR A 33 28.42 32.36 20.79
C THR A 33 27.82 31.09 21.35
N ASP A 34 26.46 31.07 21.51
CA ASP A 34 25.71 29.98 22.12
C ASP A 34 25.18 28.94 21.10
N GLY A 35 25.63 29.01 19.84
CA GLY A 35 25.08 28.24 18.76
C GLY A 35 23.78 28.80 18.19
N VAL A 36 23.17 28.11 17.25
CA VAL A 36 21.96 28.56 16.58
C VAL A 36 20.95 27.42 16.43
N TRP A 37 19.68 27.77 16.54
CA TRP A 37 18.59 26.92 16.10
C TRP A 37 18.26 27.26 14.64
N VAL A 38 18.26 26.23 13.78
CA VAL A 38 17.90 26.39 12.36
C VAL A 38 16.78 25.42 12.07
N ARG A 39 15.75 25.90 11.37
CA ARG A 39 14.64 25.09 10.88
C ARG A 39 14.74 24.93 9.37
N GLY A 40 14.33 23.79 8.87
CA GLY A 40 14.30 23.51 7.43
C GLY A 40 14.01 22.02 7.19
N GLU A 41 14.00 21.66 5.95
CA GLU A 41 13.78 20.28 5.48
C GLU A 41 15.13 19.61 5.22
N ILE A 42 15.26 18.36 5.63
CA ILE A 42 16.44 17.52 5.35
C ILE A 42 16.43 17.09 3.89
N GLN A 43 17.53 17.30 3.18
CA GLN A 43 17.74 16.83 1.81
C GLN A 43 19.14 16.26 1.63
N GLY A 44 19.24 15.17 0.85
CA GLY A 44 20.52 14.53 0.54
C GLY A 44 21.12 13.83 1.75
N TRP A 45 20.31 13.18 2.58
CA TRP A 45 20.80 12.41 3.73
C TRP A 45 21.78 11.33 3.30
N SER A 46 22.98 11.38 3.81
CA SER A 46 24.06 10.44 3.50
C SER A 46 24.81 10.04 4.78
N GLU A 47 24.90 8.75 5.00
CA GLU A 47 25.70 8.20 6.11
C GLU A 47 27.06 7.75 5.61
N ARG A 48 28.12 8.27 6.25
CA ARG A 48 29.50 7.89 5.97
C ARG A 48 30.14 7.38 7.26
N GLY A 49 30.14 6.07 7.44
CA GLY A 49 30.53 5.43 8.69
C GLY A 49 29.63 5.89 9.85
N PRO A 50 30.17 6.38 10.97
CA PRO A 50 29.39 6.80 12.12
C PRO A 50 28.78 8.22 11.97
N HIS A 51 29.10 8.93 10.90
CA HIS A 51 28.68 10.31 10.64
C HIS A 51 27.53 10.36 9.65
N ALA A 52 26.69 11.39 9.75
CA ALA A 52 25.70 11.70 8.71
C ALA A 52 25.93 13.13 8.19
N TYR A 53 25.61 13.31 6.92
CA TYR A 53 25.74 14.56 6.19
C TYR A 53 24.46 14.79 5.42
N PHE A 54 23.97 16.01 5.43
CA PHE A 54 22.77 16.39 4.70
C PHE A 54 22.75 17.90 4.47
N ARG A 55 21.84 18.37 3.66
CA ARG A 55 21.52 19.78 3.50
C ARG A 55 20.23 20.09 4.24
N LEU A 56 20.21 21.19 4.95
CA LEU A 56 18.98 21.74 5.50
C LEU A 56 18.51 22.85 4.55
N VAL A 57 17.34 22.67 3.97
CA VAL A 57 16.76 23.58 2.99
C VAL A 57 15.59 24.30 3.61
N GLY A 58 15.58 25.60 3.49
CA GLY A 58 14.45 26.48 3.80
C GLY A 58 13.94 27.15 2.55
N GLU A 59 12.66 27.47 2.53
CA GLU A 59 12.03 28.27 1.49
C GLU A 59 11.46 29.51 2.17
N ASP A 60 12.02 30.66 1.83
CA ASP A 60 11.61 31.96 2.33
C ASP A 60 11.13 32.81 1.14
N ASP A 61 10.56 33.98 1.40
CA ASP A 61 10.04 34.90 0.37
C ASP A 61 11.07 35.27 -0.70
N ASP A 62 12.37 35.20 -0.36
CA ASP A 62 13.51 35.48 -1.23
C ASP A 62 14.01 34.27 -2.02
N GLY A 63 13.40 33.07 -1.84
CA GLY A 63 13.74 31.84 -2.54
C GLY A 63 14.26 30.70 -1.65
N LYS A 64 14.85 29.69 -2.30
CA LYS A 64 15.38 28.51 -1.60
C LYS A 64 16.76 28.77 -1.03
N SER A 65 16.88 28.68 0.28
CA SER A 65 18.15 28.76 1.02
C SER A 65 18.58 27.38 1.51
N ALA A 66 19.89 27.11 1.49
CA ALA A 66 20.38 25.81 1.94
C ALA A 66 21.68 25.96 2.74
N ILE A 67 21.84 25.13 3.77
CA ILE A 67 23.07 25.00 4.53
C ILE A 67 23.49 23.54 4.66
N ASN A 68 24.78 23.24 4.51
CA ASN A 68 25.30 21.91 4.74
C ASN A 68 25.35 21.62 6.24
N VAL A 69 24.88 20.43 6.62
CA VAL A 69 24.84 19.98 8.00
C VAL A 69 25.71 18.74 8.19
N GLN A 70 26.48 18.76 9.25
CA GLN A 70 27.37 17.66 9.66
C GLN A 70 26.86 17.14 11.00
N PHE A 71 26.46 15.88 11.03
CA PHE A 71 25.97 15.22 12.23
C PHE A 71 26.96 14.14 12.66
N PHE A 72 27.90 14.52 13.49
CA PHE A 72 29.02 13.67 13.90
C PHE A 72 28.61 12.59 14.90
N ALA A 73 29.38 11.52 14.96
CA ALA A 73 29.18 10.33 15.80
C ALA A 73 28.81 10.66 17.26
N ASN A 74 29.58 11.55 17.89
CA ASN A 74 29.36 11.93 19.29
C ASN A 74 27.98 12.59 19.52
N SER A 75 27.59 13.46 18.59
CA SER A 75 26.27 14.11 18.64
C SER A 75 25.15 13.12 18.32
N ARG A 76 25.37 12.23 17.36
CA ARG A 76 24.43 11.12 17.04
C ARG A 76 24.21 10.24 18.28
N MET A 77 25.26 9.85 18.97
CA MET A 77 25.17 9.02 20.16
C MET A 77 24.37 9.73 21.28
N ARG A 78 24.62 11.02 21.51
CA ARG A 78 23.90 11.82 22.52
C ARG A 78 22.42 12.01 22.19
N LEU A 79 22.09 12.18 20.92
CA LEU A 79 20.71 12.39 20.48
C LEU A 79 19.91 11.09 20.30
N ARG A 80 20.59 9.94 20.18
CA ARG A 80 19.94 8.62 20.01
C ARG A 80 18.84 8.32 21.04
N PRO A 81 19.02 8.58 22.36
CA PRO A 81 17.93 8.36 23.33
C PRO A 81 16.71 9.23 23.06
N ILE A 82 16.91 10.49 22.65
CA ILE A 82 15.83 11.44 22.33
C ILE A 82 15.09 10.97 21.08
N LEU A 83 15.82 10.62 20.03
CA LEU A 83 15.25 10.09 18.79
C LEU A 83 14.44 8.81 19.05
N ASN A 84 14.99 7.87 19.81
CA ASN A 84 14.31 6.62 20.17
C ASN A 84 13.05 6.86 21.02
N LYS A 85 13.12 7.76 22.02
CA LYS A 85 11.97 8.12 22.86
C LYS A 85 10.80 8.64 22.04
N HIS A 86 11.08 9.47 21.04
CA HIS A 86 10.07 10.06 20.16
C HIS A 86 9.80 9.24 18.90
N ARG A 87 10.47 8.08 18.74
CA ARG A 87 10.40 7.20 17.55
C ARG A 87 10.68 7.96 16.23
N LEU A 88 11.60 8.94 16.28
CA LEU A 88 12.00 9.73 15.12
C LEU A 88 13.23 9.10 14.47
N ARG A 89 13.19 8.99 13.14
CA ARG A 89 14.33 8.65 12.30
C ARG A 89 14.58 9.81 11.34
N LEU A 90 15.78 10.38 11.38
CA LEU A 90 16.14 11.46 10.48
C LEU A 90 16.39 10.92 9.07
N GLY A 91 15.89 11.63 8.07
CA GLY A 91 16.02 11.29 6.66
C GLY A 91 15.47 12.41 5.78
N ASP A 92 15.57 12.21 4.46
CA ASP A 92 15.11 13.19 3.48
C ASP A 92 13.61 13.50 3.61
N GLY A 93 13.23 14.74 3.34
CA GLY A 93 11.88 15.24 3.39
C GLY A 93 11.38 15.61 4.80
N LEU A 94 12.17 15.33 5.85
CA LEU A 94 11.75 15.62 7.21
C LEU A 94 12.01 17.08 7.58
N LYS A 95 10.99 17.81 7.97
CA LYS A 95 11.12 19.16 8.54
C LYS A 95 11.60 19.07 9.97
N VAL A 96 12.71 19.70 10.24
CA VAL A 96 13.38 19.64 11.55
C VAL A 96 13.76 21.04 12.03
N ARG A 97 13.88 21.15 13.36
CA ARG A 97 14.53 22.27 14.02
C ARG A 97 15.75 21.74 14.75
N ILE A 98 16.92 22.07 14.26
CA ILE A 98 18.19 21.56 14.76
C ILE A 98 19.00 22.65 15.42
N PHE A 99 19.74 22.29 16.45
CA PHE A 99 20.68 23.15 17.13
C PHE A 99 22.12 22.77 16.74
N GLY A 100 22.94 23.76 16.48
CA GLY A 100 24.33 23.50 16.14
C GLY A 100 25.19 24.75 16.14
N HIS A 101 26.44 24.56 15.81
CA HIS A 101 27.44 25.62 15.69
C HIS A 101 27.88 25.75 14.24
N LEU A 102 27.94 26.98 13.77
CA LEU A 102 28.50 27.28 12.43
C LEU A 102 30.00 27.05 12.42
N ASP A 103 30.49 26.48 11.35
CA ASP A 103 31.88 26.20 11.12
C ASP A 103 32.23 26.35 9.65
N TYR A 104 33.24 27.17 9.38
CA TYR A 104 33.81 27.30 8.04
C TYR A 104 34.94 26.31 7.90
N PHE A 105 34.76 25.30 7.08
CA PHE A 105 35.74 24.24 6.88
C PHE A 105 36.76 24.67 5.81
N ALA A 106 37.92 25.16 6.25
CA ALA A 106 38.95 25.71 5.39
C ALA A 106 39.38 24.81 4.21
N PRO A 107 39.56 23.47 4.36
CA PRO A 107 39.99 22.63 3.26
C PRO A 107 39.06 22.59 2.05
N SER A 108 37.74 22.80 2.24
CA SER A 108 36.75 22.82 1.15
C SER A 108 36.13 24.19 0.92
N GLY A 109 36.46 25.19 1.75
CA GLY A 109 35.89 26.54 1.66
C GLY A 109 34.39 26.58 1.90
N GLN A 110 33.85 25.63 2.65
CA GLN A 110 32.38 25.51 2.85
C GLN A 110 31.97 25.90 4.25
N LEU A 111 30.89 26.69 4.34
CA LEU A 111 30.20 26.94 5.57
C LEU A 111 29.27 25.77 5.85
N GLY A 112 29.29 25.26 7.07
CA GLY A 112 28.42 24.18 7.52
C GLY A 112 27.89 24.39 8.93
N LEU A 113 26.89 23.64 9.29
CA LEU A 113 26.32 23.58 10.63
C LEU A 113 26.68 22.23 11.28
N LYS A 114 27.46 22.25 12.33
CA LYS A 114 27.77 21.08 13.16
C LYS A 114 26.59 20.84 14.12
N MET A 115 25.74 19.89 13.78
CA MET A 115 24.53 19.58 14.56
C MET A 115 24.90 18.95 15.91
N SER A 116 24.31 19.47 16.98
CA SER A 116 24.47 18.96 18.36
C SER A 116 23.16 18.78 19.11
N GLY A 117 22.04 19.31 18.61
CA GLY A 117 20.71 19.22 19.20
C GLY A 117 19.61 19.09 18.16
N LEU A 118 18.44 18.63 18.61
CA LEU A 118 17.20 18.51 17.82
C LEU A 118 16.02 18.86 18.72
N ASP A 119 15.03 19.55 18.17
CA ASP A 119 13.74 19.77 18.81
C ASP A 119 12.68 18.77 18.27
N PRO A 120 12.40 17.67 18.98
CA PRO A 120 11.44 16.67 18.49
C PRO A 120 10.00 17.20 18.43
N ARG A 121 9.65 18.20 19.27
CA ARG A 121 8.29 18.74 19.30
C ARG A 121 7.97 19.52 18.05
N PHE A 122 8.95 20.27 17.54
CA PHE A 122 8.82 20.96 16.26
C PHE A 122 8.54 19.96 15.12
N THR A 123 9.38 18.94 14.99
CA THR A 123 9.25 17.93 13.92
C THR A 123 7.90 17.20 13.98
N LEU A 124 7.49 16.78 15.16
CA LEU A 124 6.19 16.10 15.34
C LEU A 124 5.00 17.04 15.08
N GLY A 125 5.14 18.33 15.43
CA GLY A 125 4.13 19.35 15.14
C GLY A 125 3.94 19.59 13.65
N GLU A 126 5.04 19.74 12.89
CA GLU A 126 5.00 19.88 11.43
C GLU A 126 4.35 18.67 10.75
N MET A 127 4.76 17.46 11.15
CA MET A 127 4.14 16.22 10.63
C MET A 127 2.63 16.19 10.90
N ALA A 128 2.19 16.60 12.10
CA ALA A 128 0.77 16.62 12.42
C ALA A 128 0.00 17.67 11.59
N LEU A 129 0.56 18.85 11.37
CA LEU A 129 -0.03 19.89 10.54
C LEU A 129 -0.17 19.45 9.07
N GLU A 130 0.87 18.83 8.53
CA GLU A 130 0.84 18.30 7.15
C GLU A 130 -0.22 17.21 7.00
N ARG A 131 -0.30 16.30 7.97
CA ARG A 131 -1.32 15.25 8.01
C ARG A 131 -2.73 15.83 8.04
N ASP A 132 -3.00 16.79 8.93
CA ASP A 132 -4.32 17.42 9.06
C ASP A 132 -4.71 18.18 7.78
N GLU A 133 -3.74 18.76 7.08
CA GLU A 133 -3.97 19.41 5.78
C GLU A 133 -4.37 18.40 4.70
N VAL A 134 -3.68 17.25 4.63
CA VAL A 134 -4.04 16.17 3.70
C VAL A 134 -5.45 15.66 4.00
N VAL A 135 -5.78 15.40 5.26
CA VAL A 135 -7.13 14.97 5.66
C VAL A 135 -8.20 16.00 5.23
N ARG A 136 -7.97 17.29 5.47
CA ARG A 136 -8.90 18.35 5.05
C ARG A 136 -9.13 18.34 3.54
N ARG A 137 -8.08 18.20 2.73
CA ARG A 137 -8.21 18.12 1.27
C ARG A 137 -8.97 16.88 0.81
N LEU A 138 -8.72 15.74 1.42
CA LEU A 138 -9.43 14.48 1.10
C LEU A 138 -10.92 14.58 1.45
N VAL A 139 -11.25 15.18 2.58
CA VAL A 139 -12.65 15.43 2.98
C VAL A 139 -13.32 16.40 1.99
N ALA A 140 -12.67 17.52 1.65
CA ALA A 140 -13.19 18.52 0.71
C ALA A 140 -13.47 17.93 -0.68
N ASN A 141 -12.64 16.98 -1.12
CA ASN A 141 -12.78 16.26 -2.39
C ASN A 141 -13.73 15.06 -2.32
N GLY A 142 -14.33 14.76 -1.17
CA GLY A 142 -15.24 13.61 -0.98
C GLY A 142 -14.56 12.25 -1.04
N LEU A 143 -13.23 12.21 -0.93
CA LEU A 143 -12.43 11.00 -1.05
C LEU A 143 -12.23 10.26 0.28
N PHE A 144 -12.41 10.95 1.42
CA PHE A 144 -12.06 10.40 2.74
C PHE A 144 -12.73 9.07 3.07
N ASP A 145 -14.01 8.91 2.72
CA ASP A 145 -14.78 7.67 2.95
C ASP A 145 -15.03 6.85 1.68
N ALA A 146 -14.41 7.21 0.57
CA ALA A 146 -14.72 6.60 -0.73
C ALA A 146 -14.43 5.09 -0.74
N ASN A 147 -13.28 4.66 -0.23
CA ASN A 147 -12.91 3.24 -0.20
C ASN A 147 -13.70 2.46 0.86
N ARG A 148 -14.14 3.07 1.96
CA ARG A 148 -15.01 2.42 2.96
C ARG A 148 -16.37 2.01 2.40
N ARG A 149 -16.83 2.67 1.34
CA ARG A 149 -18.09 2.34 0.66
C ARG A 149 -17.97 1.19 -0.32
N THR A 150 -16.76 0.74 -0.63
CA THR A 150 -16.54 -0.43 -1.47
C THR A 150 -17.03 -1.69 -0.76
N ARG A 151 -17.43 -2.69 -1.51
CA ARG A 151 -17.99 -3.91 -0.95
C ARG A 151 -16.94 -5.00 -0.88
N VAL A 152 -16.64 -5.50 0.32
CA VAL A 152 -15.83 -6.71 0.48
C VAL A 152 -16.64 -7.91 0.02
N PRO A 153 -16.14 -8.75 -0.90
CA PRO A 153 -16.76 -10.01 -1.26
C PRO A 153 -16.93 -10.92 -0.03
N ARG A 154 -17.97 -11.76 -0.05
CA ARG A 154 -18.26 -12.67 1.07
C ARG A 154 -17.14 -13.65 1.39
N ALA A 155 -16.39 -14.05 0.38
CA ALA A 155 -15.21 -14.92 0.52
C ALA A 155 -14.03 -14.29 -0.25
N PRO A 156 -13.27 -13.34 0.36
CA PRO A 156 -12.18 -12.62 -0.29
C PRO A 156 -10.92 -13.51 -0.34
N LEU A 157 -10.90 -14.47 -1.25
CA LEU A 157 -9.80 -15.44 -1.38
C LEU A 157 -8.68 -14.97 -2.31
N ARG A 158 -8.94 -13.96 -3.16
CA ARG A 158 -7.95 -13.43 -4.11
C ARG A 158 -7.46 -12.09 -3.60
N VAL A 159 -6.27 -12.10 -3.01
CA VAL A 159 -5.74 -10.96 -2.26
C VAL A 159 -4.51 -10.39 -2.96
N GLY A 160 -4.58 -9.11 -3.31
CA GLY A 160 -3.41 -8.34 -3.70
C GLY A 160 -2.66 -7.88 -2.47
N VAL A 161 -1.34 -7.99 -2.44
CA VAL A 161 -0.54 -7.56 -1.28
C VAL A 161 0.56 -6.61 -1.73
N VAL A 162 0.63 -5.46 -1.07
CA VAL A 162 1.69 -4.47 -1.23
C VAL A 162 2.52 -4.47 0.04
N THR A 163 3.76 -4.90 -0.04
CA THR A 163 4.67 -4.99 1.11
C THR A 163 6.12 -5.17 0.66
N SER A 164 7.06 -5.13 1.59
CA SER A 164 8.39 -5.66 1.36
C SER A 164 8.43 -7.16 1.72
N THR A 165 8.70 -8.00 0.72
CA THR A 165 8.73 -9.46 0.89
C THR A 165 9.88 -9.94 1.78
N ALA A 166 10.93 -9.14 1.94
CA ALA A 166 12.02 -9.40 2.87
C ALA A 166 11.69 -9.02 4.34
N SER A 167 10.48 -8.48 4.61
CA SER A 167 10.10 -8.01 5.93
C SER A 167 9.47 -9.12 6.79
N ALA A 168 9.60 -9.00 8.11
CA ALA A 168 8.89 -9.86 9.07
C ALA A 168 7.35 -9.76 8.88
N ALA A 169 6.85 -8.60 8.51
CA ALA A 169 5.43 -8.37 8.24
C ALA A 169 4.85 -9.32 7.20
N TRP A 170 5.59 -9.57 6.12
CA TRP A 170 5.21 -10.53 5.10
C TRP A 170 5.16 -11.95 5.65
N GLY A 171 6.19 -12.35 6.41
CA GLY A 171 6.24 -13.66 7.06
C GLY A 171 5.08 -13.86 8.03
N ASP A 172 4.79 -12.87 8.87
CA ASP A 172 3.69 -12.91 9.84
C ASP A 172 2.31 -13.01 9.14
N PHE A 173 2.13 -12.25 8.06
CA PHE A 173 0.90 -12.24 7.27
C PHE A 173 0.65 -13.59 6.61
N THR A 174 1.65 -14.13 5.91
CA THR A 174 1.53 -15.42 5.21
C THR A 174 1.37 -16.58 6.18
N HIS A 175 2.11 -16.59 7.29
CA HIS A 175 1.99 -17.61 8.33
C HIS A 175 0.56 -17.69 8.89
N GLU A 176 -0.07 -16.55 9.15
CA GLU A 176 -1.45 -16.54 9.66
C GLU A 176 -2.46 -17.04 8.62
N LEU A 177 -2.28 -16.71 7.33
CA LEU A 177 -3.11 -17.24 6.25
C LEU A 177 -2.92 -18.75 6.07
N ASP A 178 -1.69 -19.24 6.10
CA ASP A 178 -1.37 -20.65 5.93
C ASP A 178 -1.96 -21.51 7.07
N ARG A 179 -1.95 -20.99 8.30
CA ARG A 179 -2.59 -21.65 9.46
C ARG A 179 -4.09 -21.83 9.32
N SER A 180 -4.75 -21.01 8.52
CA SER A 180 -6.20 -21.08 8.33
C SER A 180 -6.65 -22.28 7.50
N ASN A 181 -5.75 -22.91 6.75
CA ASN A 181 -6.04 -23.97 5.75
C ASN A 181 -7.05 -23.53 4.66
N LEU A 182 -7.25 -22.22 4.47
CA LEU A 182 -8.09 -21.68 3.42
C LEU A 182 -7.26 -21.45 2.14
N ALA A 183 -7.87 -21.64 0.99
CA ALA A 183 -7.18 -21.55 -0.31
C ALA A 183 -7.01 -20.10 -0.79
N PHE A 184 -6.33 -19.25 -0.01
CA PHE A 184 -5.98 -17.90 -0.42
C PHE A 184 -5.03 -17.89 -1.61
N ARG A 185 -5.31 -17.03 -2.58
CA ARG A 185 -4.44 -16.76 -3.72
C ARG A 185 -3.88 -15.37 -3.57
N LEU A 186 -2.56 -15.29 -3.36
CA LEU A 186 -1.87 -14.04 -3.11
C LEU A 186 -1.19 -13.56 -4.39
N ARG A 187 -1.40 -12.30 -4.72
CA ARG A 187 -0.63 -11.56 -5.72
C ARG A 187 0.14 -10.46 -5.01
N VAL A 188 1.42 -10.70 -4.80
CA VAL A 188 2.28 -9.76 -4.07
C VAL A 188 3.05 -8.88 -5.03
N ILE A 189 3.15 -7.60 -4.69
CA ILE A 189 4.09 -6.67 -5.31
C ILE A 189 5.08 -6.27 -4.23
N ASP A 190 6.35 -6.63 -4.45
CA ASP A 190 7.44 -6.26 -3.58
C ASP A 190 7.79 -4.78 -3.77
N VAL A 191 7.68 -4.01 -2.70
CA VAL A 191 7.96 -2.57 -2.70
C VAL A 191 8.78 -2.17 -1.49
N ARG A 192 9.58 -1.15 -1.65
CA ARG A 192 10.15 -0.47 -0.50
C ARG A 192 9.05 0.36 0.16
N VAL A 193 8.76 0.04 1.42
CA VAL A 193 7.75 0.73 2.24
C VAL A 193 8.36 1.88 3.06
N GLN A 194 9.63 2.19 2.83
CA GLN A 194 10.40 3.24 3.52
C GLN A 194 11.41 3.88 2.57
N GLY A 195 11.72 5.16 2.79
CA GLY A 195 12.70 5.92 2.01
C GLY A 195 12.07 6.74 0.89
N GLU A 196 12.91 7.46 0.16
CA GLU A 196 12.55 8.47 -0.84
C GLU A 196 11.57 7.97 -1.92
N TRP A 197 11.74 6.73 -2.37
CA TRP A 197 10.92 6.14 -3.45
C TRP A 197 9.69 5.38 -2.96
N ALA A 198 9.46 5.33 -1.64
CA ALA A 198 8.40 4.50 -1.07
C ALA A 198 7.00 4.94 -1.53
N VAL A 199 6.75 6.25 -1.59
CA VAL A 199 5.45 6.80 -2.02
C VAL A 199 5.12 6.37 -3.44
N ASP A 200 6.04 6.58 -4.37
CA ASP A 200 5.84 6.26 -5.79
C ASP A 200 5.68 4.76 -6.00
N MET A 201 6.51 3.94 -5.33
CA MET A 201 6.45 2.48 -5.43
C MET A 201 5.13 1.94 -4.89
N VAL A 202 4.68 2.42 -3.74
CA VAL A 202 3.40 2.02 -3.13
C VAL A 202 2.22 2.43 -4.02
N CYS A 203 2.21 3.68 -4.52
CA CYS A 203 1.17 4.16 -5.43
C CYS A 203 1.14 3.34 -6.73
N ALA A 204 2.30 3.07 -7.32
CA ALA A 204 2.40 2.25 -8.53
C ALA A 204 1.90 0.82 -8.29
N ALA A 205 2.28 0.20 -7.17
CA ALA A 205 1.84 -1.13 -6.77
C ALA A 205 0.33 -1.20 -6.57
N LEU A 206 -0.24 -0.26 -5.80
CA LEU A 206 -1.68 -0.16 -5.57
C LEU A 206 -2.43 -0.02 -6.90
N ARG A 207 -2.01 0.91 -7.77
CA ARG A 207 -2.63 1.09 -9.10
C ARG A 207 -2.50 -0.13 -9.97
N THR A 208 -1.40 -0.85 -9.89
CA THR A 208 -1.21 -2.09 -10.65
C THR A 208 -2.18 -3.16 -10.17
N LEU A 209 -2.29 -3.38 -8.86
CA LEU A 209 -3.22 -4.37 -8.30
C LEU A 209 -4.68 -4.02 -8.58
N THR A 210 -5.05 -2.75 -8.45
CA THR A 210 -6.45 -2.32 -8.62
C THR A 210 -6.94 -2.32 -10.08
N ARG A 211 -6.02 -2.47 -11.05
CA ARG A 211 -6.38 -2.69 -12.46
C ARG A 211 -6.77 -4.13 -12.78
N HIS A 212 -6.55 -5.04 -11.84
CA HIS A 212 -6.88 -6.44 -12.03
C HIS A 212 -8.29 -6.71 -11.49
N ASP A 213 -9.23 -7.01 -12.37
CA ASP A 213 -10.63 -7.28 -12.05
C ASP A 213 -10.85 -8.58 -11.25
N ASP A 214 -9.78 -9.33 -11.01
CA ASP A 214 -9.82 -10.64 -10.34
C ASP A 214 -9.48 -10.60 -8.85
N LEU A 215 -9.11 -9.46 -8.31
CA LEU A 215 -8.80 -9.33 -6.89
C LEU A 215 -10.06 -8.99 -6.08
N ASP A 216 -10.18 -9.61 -4.93
CA ASP A 216 -11.27 -9.41 -4.00
C ASP A 216 -10.97 -8.27 -3.01
N VAL A 217 -9.71 -8.18 -2.58
CA VAL A 217 -9.20 -7.21 -1.60
C VAL A 217 -7.74 -6.91 -1.92
N VAL A 218 -7.32 -5.69 -1.68
CA VAL A 218 -5.91 -5.30 -1.65
C VAL A 218 -5.49 -5.05 -0.22
N VAL A 219 -4.33 -5.54 0.17
CA VAL A 219 -3.77 -5.37 1.52
C VAL A 219 -2.45 -4.62 1.41
N LEU A 220 -2.35 -3.52 2.16
CA LEU A 220 -1.11 -2.76 2.31
C LEU A 220 -0.58 -3.00 3.72
N ILE A 221 0.51 -3.74 3.83
CA ILE A 221 1.11 -4.07 5.12
C ILE A 221 2.55 -3.64 5.23
N ARG A 222 2.91 -3.34 6.45
CA ARG A 222 4.26 -2.95 6.83
C ARG A 222 4.61 -3.53 8.20
N GLY A 223 5.90 -3.83 8.38
CA GLY A 223 6.46 -4.17 9.70
C GLY A 223 6.56 -2.98 10.64
N GLY A 224 6.90 -3.23 11.88
CA GLY A 224 7.17 -2.19 12.87
C GLY A 224 8.28 -1.22 12.42
N GLY A 225 8.22 0.03 12.87
CA GLY A 225 9.21 1.06 12.53
C GLY A 225 8.97 2.36 13.28
N SER A 226 9.68 3.41 12.89
CA SER A 226 9.58 4.74 13.50
C SER A 226 8.30 5.47 13.10
N LYS A 227 7.95 6.56 13.82
CA LYS A 227 6.86 7.47 13.43
C LYS A 227 7.12 8.15 12.09
N THR A 228 8.37 8.51 11.83
CA THR A 228 8.80 9.08 10.55
C THR A 228 8.66 8.12 9.39
N ASP A 229 8.83 6.81 9.62
CA ASP A 229 8.55 5.82 8.59
C ASP A 229 7.05 5.65 8.33
N LEU A 230 6.18 5.94 9.30
CA LEU A 230 4.73 5.99 9.12
C LEU A 230 4.29 7.22 8.34
N ALA A 231 5.00 8.33 8.43
CA ALA A 231 4.70 9.56 7.70
C ALA A 231 4.67 9.37 6.17
N THR A 232 5.39 8.38 5.65
CA THR A 232 5.25 7.97 4.24
C THR A 232 3.80 7.67 3.86
N PHE A 233 3.04 7.09 4.77
CA PHE A 233 1.63 6.73 4.57
C PHE A 233 0.64 7.85 4.89
N ASP A 234 1.15 9.00 5.33
CA ASP A 234 0.37 10.24 5.43
C ASP A 234 0.36 11.03 4.12
N HIS A 235 1.15 10.60 3.13
CA HIS A 235 1.27 11.30 1.86
C HIS A 235 -0.04 11.24 1.06
N GLU A 236 -0.48 12.41 0.56
CA GLU A 236 -1.74 12.58 -0.17
C GLU A 236 -1.89 11.64 -1.37
N SER A 237 -0.79 11.36 -2.09
CA SER A 237 -0.83 10.47 -3.26
C SER A 237 -1.20 9.03 -2.90
N ILE A 238 -0.71 8.50 -1.75
CA ILE A 238 -1.07 7.16 -1.27
C ILE A 238 -2.54 7.16 -0.85
N ALA A 239 -2.94 8.15 -0.03
CA ALA A 239 -4.30 8.27 0.45
C ALA A 239 -5.31 8.39 -0.71
N THR A 240 -5.02 9.24 -1.71
CA THR A 240 -5.84 9.38 -2.91
C THR A 240 -5.90 8.08 -3.72
N THR A 241 -4.77 7.38 -3.85
CA THR A 241 -4.73 6.10 -4.59
C THR A 241 -5.57 5.02 -3.89
N ILE A 242 -5.56 4.97 -2.55
CA ILE A 242 -6.42 4.09 -1.77
C ILE A 242 -7.88 4.52 -1.92
N ALA A 243 -8.18 5.79 -1.71
CA ALA A 243 -9.55 6.32 -1.76
C ALA A 243 -10.23 6.08 -3.10
N THR A 244 -9.49 6.19 -4.21
CA THR A 244 -10.00 5.99 -5.58
C THR A 244 -9.96 4.53 -6.04
N SER A 245 -9.49 3.61 -5.20
CA SER A 245 -9.47 2.18 -5.53
C SER A 245 -10.89 1.63 -5.66
N PRO A 246 -11.23 0.94 -6.76
CA PRO A 246 -12.52 0.25 -6.91
C PRO A 246 -12.61 -1.02 -6.04
N ILE A 247 -11.47 -1.50 -5.54
CA ILE A 247 -11.34 -2.69 -4.70
C ILE A 247 -11.13 -2.24 -3.25
N PRO A 248 -11.77 -2.88 -2.26
CA PRO A 248 -11.53 -2.57 -0.85
C PRO A 248 -10.05 -2.75 -0.50
N VAL A 249 -9.49 -1.75 0.16
CA VAL A 249 -8.11 -1.76 0.63
C VAL A 249 -8.08 -1.92 2.14
N PHE A 250 -7.34 -2.92 2.61
CA PHE A 250 -7.07 -3.14 4.03
C PHE A 250 -5.65 -2.67 4.32
N THR A 251 -5.47 -2.01 5.44
CA THR A 251 -4.14 -1.56 5.87
C THR A 251 -3.75 -2.21 7.18
N GLY A 252 -2.46 -2.55 7.30
CA GLY A 252 -1.83 -3.07 8.52
C GLY A 252 -0.48 -2.40 8.70
N LEU A 253 -0.48 -1.07 8.90
CA LEU A 253 0.71 -0.23 8.85
C LEU A 253 1.30 0.07 10.21
N GLY A 254 0.53 0.04 11.28
CA GLY A 254 1.01 0.49 12.57
C GLY A 254 0.20 0.06 13.77
N HIS A 255 0.56 0.62 14.92
CA HIS A 255 -0.09 0.39 16.20
C HIS A 255 -1.30 1.30 16.38
N GLU A 256 -2.18 0.93 17.32
CA GLU A 256 -3.45 1.58 17.66
C GLU A 256 -3.38 3.10 17.91
N VAL A 257 -2.22 3.59 18.37
CA VAL A 257 -2.02 4.99 18.78
C VAL A 257 -1.56 5.88 17.61
N ASP A 258 -0.94 5.32 16.58
CA ASP A 258 -0.33 6.07 15.47
C ASP A 258 -0.99 5.67 14.15
N ARG A 259 -2.23 6.13 13.89
CA ARG A 259 -2.91 5.92 12.60
C ARG A 259 -2.38 6.86 11.53
N SER A 260 -2.08 6.32 10.36
CA SER A 260 -1.73 7.10 9.18
C SER A 260 -2.98 7.57 8.42
N VAL A 261 -2.81 8.57 7.52
CA VAL A 261 -3.90 8.99 6.62
C VAL A 261 -4.32 7.84 5.70
N ALA A 262 -3.39 6.99 5.27
CA ALA A 262 -3.70 5.78 4.52
C ALA A 262 -4.64 4.84 5.30
N ASP A 263 -4.45 4.69 6.63
CA ASP A 263 -5.36 3.91 7.48
C ASP A 263 -6.74 4.56 7.58
N GLU A 264 -6.79 5.89 7.60
CA GLU A 264 -8.05 6.62 7.74
C GLU A 264 -8.93 6.55 6.49
N VAL A 265 -8.35 6.51 5.30
CA VAL A 265 -9.08 6.42 4.03
C VAL A 265 -9.32 4.98 3.56
N ALA A 266 -8.63 4.01 4.15
CA ALA A 266 -8.78 2.61 3.80
C ALA A 266 -10.17 2.07 4.15
N HIS A 267 -10.59 1.00 3.48
CA HIS A 267 -11.80 0.27 3.83
C HIS A 267 -11.75 -0.23 5.27
N SER A 268 -10.62 -0.83 5.67
CA SER A 268 -10.40 -1.34 7.01
C SER A 268 -8.95 -1.10 7.43
N ALA A 269 -8.78 -0.40 8.55
CA ALA A 269 -7.49 -0.16 9.17
C ALA A 269 -7.29 -1.14 10.33
N LEU A 270 -6.28 -1.98 10.23
CA LEU A 270 -5.96 -3.03 11.19
C LEU A 270 -4.61 -2.74 11.84
N LYS A 271 -4.44 -3.24 13.07
CA LYS A 271 -3.29 -2.88 13.91
C LYS A 271 -1.95 -3.46 13.42
N THR A 272 -2.00 -4.60 12.75
CA THR A 272 -0.79 -5.36 12.36
C THR A 272 -1.03 -6.15 11.09
N PRO A 273 0.03 -6.59 10.40
CA PRO A 273 -0.08 -7.54 9.28
C PRO A 273 -0.84 -8.82 9.66
N THR A 274 -0.57 -9.37 10.83
CA THR A 274 -1.28 -10.55 11.36
C THR A 274 -2.77 -10.28 11.54
N ALA A 275 -3.14 -9.09 12.04
CA ALA A 275 -4.54 -8.70 12.16
C ALA A 275 -5.25 -8.57 10.79
N CYS A 276 -4.52 -8.13 9.76
CA CYS A 276 -5.05 -8.12 8.39
C CYS A 276 -5.35 -9.53 7.89
N ALA A 277 -4.43 -10.46 8.08
CA ALA A 277 -4.63 -11.85 7.73
C ALA A 277 -5.81 -12.46 8.50
N ALA A 278 -5.86 -12.25 9.81
CA ALA A 278 -6.94 -12.74 10.67
C ALA A 278 -8.32 -12.19 10.23
N ALA A 279 -8.41 -10.91 9.87
CA ALA A 279 -9.65 -10.31 9.38
C ALA A 279 -10.12 -10.95 8.06
N LEU A 280 -9.20 -11.26 7.13
CA LEU A 280 -9.53 -11.97 5.90
C LEU A 280 -10.03 -13.39 6.19
N VAL A 281 -9.35 -14.10 7.08
CA VAL A 281 -9.74 -15.44 7.53
C VAL A 281 -11.11 -15.42 8.18
N GLU A 282 -11.38 -14.44 9.04
CA GLU A 282 -12.68 -14.27 9.69
C GLU A 282 -13.82 -14.05 8.68
N HIS A 283 -13.60 -13.23 7.65
CA HIS A 283 -14.57 -13.01 6.58
C HIS A 283 -14.93 -14.30 5.85
N VAL A 284 -13.91 -15.11 5.50
CA VAL A 284 -14.14 -16.39 4.82
C VAL A 284 -14.84 -17.39 5.73
N ASN A 285 -14.41 -17.52 6.99
CA ASN A 285 -15.01 -18.40 7.98
C ASN A 285 -16.46 -18.02 8.28
N ALA A 286 -16.76 -16.73 8.41
CA ALA A 286 -18.13 -16.24 8.60
C ALA A 286 -19.02 -16.64 7.41
N PHE A 287 -18.53 -16.51 6.18
CA PHE A 287 -19.25 -16.96 5.00
C PHE A 287 -19.44 -18.48 4.98
N GLN A 288 -18.40 -19.25 5.28
CA GLN A 288 -18.49 -20.71 5.38
C GLN A 288 -19.55 -21.14 6.40
N THR A 289 -19.49 -20.56 7.60
CA THR A 289 -20.49 -20.81 8.65
C THR A 289 -21.91 -20.49 8.19
N GLN A 290 -22.08 -19.37 7.47
CA GLN A 290 -23.39 -19.00 6.91
C GLN A 290 -23.88 -20.04 5.89
N VAL A 291 -23.01 -20.50 5.01
CA VAL A 291 -23.34 -21.56 4.03
C VAL A 291 -23.72 -22.86 4.74
N GLU A 292 -22.94 -23.28 5.74
CA GLU A 292 -23.23 -24.47 6.54
C GLU A 292 -24.58 -24.36 7.27
N GLN A 293 -24.88 -23.21 7.85
CA GLN A 293 -26.18 -22.95 8.49
C GLN A 293 -27.34 -23.04 7.52
N VAL A 294 -27.20 -22.43 6.33
CA VAL A 294 -28.21 -22.51 5.27
C VAL A 294 -28.42 -23.95 4.81
N TRP A 295 -27.31 -24.67 4.60
CA TRP A 295 -27.36 -26.08 4.25
C TRP A 295 -28.09 -26.93 5.31
N ALA A 296 -27.70 -26.75 6.58
CA ALA A 296 -28.36 -27.45 7.69
C ALA A 296 -29.87 -27.09 7.83
N GLN A 297 -30.25 -25.86 7.45
CA GLN A 297 -31.69 -25.49 7.41
C GLN A 297 -32.43 -26.20 6.26
N ILE A 298 -31.80 -26.27 5.09
CA ILE A 298 -32.37 -27.00 3.94
C ILE A 298 -32.56 -28.48 4.29
N ASP A 299 -31.52 -29.10 4.86
CA ASP A 299 -31.58 -30.50 5.29
C ASP A 299 -32.67 -30.76 6.31
N ARG A 300 -32.76 -29.95 7.38
CA ARG A 300 -33.83 -30.04 8.39
C ARG A 300 -35.21 -29.87 7.80
N ARG A 301 -35.40 -28.92 6.86
CA ARG A 301 -36.71 -28.70 6.21
C ARG A 301 -37.10 -29.85 5.31
N ALA A 302 -36.13 -30.38 4.53
CA ALA A 302 -36.36 -31.52 3.67
C ALA A 302 -36.74 -32.78 4.50
N ASN A 303 -35.97 -33.07 5.54
CA ASN A 303 -36.24 -34.20 6.44
C ASN A 303 -37.57 -34.07 7.17
N ARG A 304 -37.94 -32.90 7.65
CA ARG A 304 -39.25 -32.63 8.27
C ARG A 304 -40.38 -32.82 7.27
N ALA A 305 -40.24 -32.27 6.05
CA ALA A 305 -41.25 -32.45 5.01
C ALA A 305 -41.45 -33.93 4.64
N LEU A 306 -40.37 -34.71 4.61
CA LEU A 306 -40.44 -36.15 4.38
C LEU A 306 -41.10 -36.90 5.54
N LEU A 307 -40.80 -36.54 6.80
CA LEU A 307 -41.44 -37.13 7.98
C LEU A 307 -42.92 -36.78 8.07
N ASP A 308 -43.29 -35.52 7.83
CA ASP A 308 -44.68 -35.06 7.84
C ASP A 308 -45.49 -35.73 6.71
N ALA A 309 -44.87 -35.89 5.53
CA ALA A 309 -45.50 -36.66 4.44
C ALA A 309 -45.65 -38.13 4.81
N GLY A 310 -44.65 -38.73 5.44
CA GLY A 310 -44.70 -40.12 5.92
C GLY A 310 -45.76 -40.34 7.00
N THR A 311 -45.85 -39.43 7.99
CA THR A 311 -46.88 -39.49 9.05
C THR A 311 -48.32 -39.24 8.50
N SER A 312 -48.43 -38.32 7.56
CA SER A 312 -49.69 -38.07 6.85
C SER A 312 -50.14 -39.32 6.05
N LEU A 313 -49.18 -39.93 5.33
CA LEU A 313 -49.40 -41.20 4.62
C LEU A 313 -49.82 -42.33 5.57
N ALA A 314 -49.15 -42.47 6.70
CA ALA A 314 -49.50 -43.48 7.70
C ALA A 314 -50.89 -43.24 8.29
N THR A 315 -51.25 -41.98 8.59
CA THR A 315 -52.53 -41.57 9.10
C THR A 315 -53.65 -41.81 8.07
N ILE A 316 -53.42 -41.47 6.81
CA ILE A 316 -54.31 -41.74 5.70
C ILE A 316 -54.46 -43.24 5.47
N ALA A 317 -53.35 -43.98 5.50
CA ALA A 317 -53.41 -45.43 5.36
C ALA A 317 -54.22 -46.13 6.48
N HIS A 318 -54.06 -45.62 7.75
CA HIS A 318 -54.87 -46.09 8.85
C HIS A 318 -56.32 -45.67 8.74
N GLY A 319 -56.64 -44.49 8.23
CA GLY A 319 -58.00 -44.03 7.94
C GLY A 319 -58.65 -44.85 6.85
N ILE A 320 -57.95 -45.07 5.75
CA ILE A 320 -58.40 -45.91 4.65
C ILE A 320 -58.67 -47.34 5.13
N ARG A 321 -57.75 -47.91 5.92
CA ARG A 321 -57.90 -49.30 6.44
C ARG A 321 -59.12 -49.44 7.35
N ARG A 322 -59.45 -48.43 8.19
CA ARG A 322 -60.65 -48.42 9.00
C ARG A 322 -61.93 -48.25 8.16
N ALA A 323 -61.86 -47.32 7.19
CA ALA A 323 -62.97 -47.08 6.27
C ALA A 323 -63.26 -48.31 5.36
N THR A 324 -62.17 -49.03 4.99
CA THR A 324 -62.26 -50.23 4.14
C THR A 324 -62.82 -51.38 4.86
N VAL A 325 -62.57 -51.60 6.15
CA VAL A 325 -63.15 -52.65 6.95
C VAL A 325 -64.67 -52.44 7.07
N SER A 326 -65.20 -51.20 7.06
CA SER A 326 -66.61 -50.88 7.12
C SER A 326 -67.26 -50.67 5.75
N ALA A 327 -66.50 -50.57 4.66
CA ALA A 327 -66.98 -50.25 3.32
C ALA A 327 -66.78 -51.36 2.27
N VAL A 328 -66.05 -52.45 2.66
CA VAL A 328 -65.64 -53.55 1.74
C VAL A 328 -66.86 -54.21 1.09
N GLU A 329 -68.03 -54.16 1.69
CA GLU A 329 -69.25 -54.75 1.09
C GLU A 329 -69.95 -53.88 0.05
N ARG A 330 -69.54 -52.61 -0.17
CA ARG A 330 -70.29 -51.70 -1.04
C ARG A 330 -69.60 -51.00 -2.16
N SER A 331 -68.32 -51.05 -2.35
CA SER A 331 -67.76 -50.39 -3.54
C SER A 331 -66.25 -50.61 -3.75
N ASP A 332 -65.85 -51.77 -4.22
CA ASP A 332 -64.49 -52.07 -4.69
C ASP A 332 -63.98 -51.12 -5.77
N ASP A 333 -64.88 -50.74 -6.70
CA ASP A 333 -64.49 -49.82 -7.81
C ASP A 333 -64.25 -48.39 -7.37
N ARG A 334 -64.82 -47.87 -6.30
CA ARG A 334 -64.55 -46.53 -5.80
C ARG A 334 -63.19 -46.46 -5.02
N LEU A 335 -62.88 -47.58 -4.39
CA LEU A 335 -61.62 -47.68 -3.63
C LEU A 335 -60.40 -47.77 -4.56
N GLU A 336 -60.48 -48.54 -5.62
CA GLU A 336 -59.47 -48.67 -6.63
C GLU A 336 -59.13 -47.30 -7.29
N HIS A 337 -60.17 -46.55 -7.65
CA HIS A 337 -60.02 -45.23 -8.26
C HIS A 337 -59.44 -44.15 -7.30
N ARG A 338 -59.81 -44.17 -6.01
CA ARG A 338 -59.32 -43.27 -4.98
C ARG A 338 -57.86 -43.59 -4.64
N ARG A 339 -57.51 -44.85 -4.54
CA ARG A 339 -56.15 -45.34 -4.29
C ARG A 339 -55.20 -44.96 -5.41
N HIS A 340 -55.60 -45.06 -6.65
CA HIS A 340 -54.82 -44.68 -7.82
C HIS A 340 -54.58 -43.14 -7.86
N ARG A 341 -55.56 -42.33 -7.54
CA ARG A 341 -55.43 -40.87 -7.50
C ARG A 341 -54.48 -40.38 -6.38
N LEU A 342 -54.54 -41.04 -5.21
CA LEU A 342 -53.62 -40.70 -4.10
C LEU A 342 -52.17 -41.04 -4.48
N ARG A 343 -51.94 -42.21 -5.04
CA ARG A 343 -50.60 -42.65 -5.48
C ARG A 343 -50.02 -41.72 -6.54
N THR A 344 -50.79 -41.37 -7.57
CA THR A 344 -50.33 -40.48 -8.64
C THR A 344 -50.05 -39.05 -8.15
N SER A 345 -50.82 -38.55 -7.17
CA SER A 345 -50.60 -37.22 -6.60
C SER A 345 -49.39 -37.17 -5.69
N THR A 346 -49.10 -38.28 -4.99
CA THR A 346 -47.94 -38.40 -4.10
C THR A 346 -46.65 -38.55 -4.91
N ASP A 347 -46.68 -39.36 -5.95
CA ASP A 347 -45.58 -39.56 -6.87
C ASP A 347 -45.18 -38.22 -7.56
N ARG A 348 -46.17 -37.46 -8.02
CA ARG A 348 -45.95 -36.13 -8.59
C ARG A 348 -45.45 -35.09 -7.59
N ALA A 349 -45.83 -35.21 -6.30
CA ALA A 349 -45.34 -34.30 -5.26
C ALA A 349 -43.88 -34.62 -4.89
N LEU A 350 -43.53 -35.90 -4.84
CA LEU A 350 -42.17 -36.39 -4.62
C LEU A 350 -41.22 -36.01 -5.78
N GLU A 351 -41.67 -36.22 -7.03
CA GLU A 351 -40.90 -35.78 -8.23
C GLU A 351 -40.61 -34.28 -8.18
N ARG A 352 -41.61 -33.44 -7.90
CA ARG A 352 -41.41 -31.99 -7.81
C ARG A 352 -40.47 -31.57 -6.67
N SER A 353 -40.51 -32.33 -5.54
CA SER A 353 -39.60 -32.06 -4.42
C SER A 353 -38.19 -32.49 -4.73
N THR A 354 -38.03 -33.66 -5.36
CA THR A 354 -36.74 -34.19 -5.82
C THR A 354 -36.13 -33.29 -6.90
N ASP A 355 -36.94 -32.83 -7.85
CA ASP A 355 -36.49 -31.88 -8.88
C ASP A 355 -36.01 -30.55 -8.32
N ARG A 356 -36.69 -30.04 -7.28
CA ARG A 356 -36.25 -28.79 -6.59
C ARG A 356 -34.92 -28.97 -5.91
N VAL A 357 -34.72 -30.07 -5.19
CA VAL A 357 -33.42 -30.37 -4.52
C VAL A 357 -32.32 -30.59 -5.54
N THR A 358 -32.63 -31.35 -6.60
CA THR A 358 -31.69 -31.63 -7.68
C THR A 358 -31.28 -30.35 -8.42
N ALA A 359 -32.25 -29.45 -8.71
CA ALA A 359 -31.95 -28.17 -9.33
C ALA A 359 -31.09 -27.26 -8.42
N ALA A 360 -31.38 -27.21 -7.12
CA ALA A 360 -30.58 -26.44 -6.16
C ALA A 360 -29.12 -26.97 -6.06
N CYS A 361 -28.99 -28.30 -5.99
CA CYS A 361 -27.67 -28.94 -6.02
C CYS A 361 -26.92 -28.70 -7.34
N ALA A 362 -27.62 -28.68 -8.47
CA ALA A 362 -27.00 -28.41 -9.77
C ALA A 362 -26.50 -26.95 -9.88
N VAL A 363 -27.20 -25.99 -9.29
CA VAL A 363 -26.75 -24.60 -9.22
C VAL A 363 -25.47 -24.49 -8.37
N LEU A 364 -25.44 -25.11 -7.19
CA LEU A 364 -24.28 -25.12 -6.29
C LEU A 364 -23.06 -25.80 -6.93
N ARG A 365 -23.26 -26.92 -7.66
CA ARG A 365 -22.17 -27.62 -8.37
C ARG A 365 -21.60 -26.83 -9.56
N ARG A 366 -22.40 -25.94 -10.17
CA ARG A 366 -21.94 -25.09 -11.30
C ARG A 366 -21.20 -23.84 -10.85
N MET A 367 -21.25 -23.50 -9.56
CA MET A 367 -20.54 -22.31 -9.05
C MET A 367 -19.02 -22.38 -9.28
N PRO A 368 -18.33 -23.52 -9.02
CA PRO A 368 -16.91 -23.62 -9.32
C PRO A 368 -16.59 -23.43 -10.81
N ALA A 369 -17.41 -24.01 -11.70
CA ALA A 369 -17.19 -23.90 -13.15
C ALA A 369 -17.39 -22.50 -13.73
N ARG A 370 -18.07 -21.61 -13.02
CA ARG A 370 -18.17 -20.18 -13.39
C ARG A 370 -16.93 -19.38 -13.00
N LEU A 371 -16.14 -19.89 -12.05
CA LEU A 371 -14.90 -19.25 -11.61
C LEU A 371 -13.72 -19.58 -12.55
N ASP A 372 -13.76 -20.77 -13.19
CA ASP A 372 -12.71 -21.20 -14.12
C ASP A 372 -12.48 -20.27 -15.35
N PRO A 373 -13.51 -19.67 -15.97
CA PRO A 373 -13.28 -18.70 -17.05
C PRO A 373 -12.65 -17.41 -16.55
N GLU A 374 -13.04 -16.96 -15.35
CA GLU A 374 -12.50 -15.75 -14.77
C GLU A 374 -11.03 -15.92 -14.37
N VAL A 375 -10.68 -17.08 -13.79
CA VAL A 375 -9.28 -17.43 -13.48
C VAL A 375 -8.45 -17.42 -14.78
N ARG A 376 -8.94 -18.04 -15.85
CA ARG A 376 -8.24 -18.03 -17.15
C ARG A 376 -8.15 -16.65 -17.78
N HIS A 377 -9.16 -15.82 -17.60
CA HIS A 377 -9.12 -14.43 -18.07
C HIS A 377 -8.03 -13.63 -17.36
N VAL A 378 -7.87 -13.85 -16.09
CA VAL A 378 -6.84 -13.24 -15.24
C VAL A 378 -5.44 -13.65 -15.64
N ASP A 379 -5.22 -14.94 -15.85
CA ASP A 379 -3.93 -15.44 -16.33
C ASP A 379 -3.55 -14.81 -17.68
N ALA A 380 -4.55 -14.63 -18.55
CA ALA A 380 -4.35 -13.97 -19.85
C ALA A 380 -4.00 -12.48 -19.69
N VAL A 381 -4.65 -11.76 -18.76
CA VAL A 381 -4.34 -10.36 -18.48
C VAL A 381 -2.97 -10.23 -17.84
N ALA A 382 -2.62 -11.12 -16.90
CA ALA A 382 -1.30 -11.15 -16.27
C ALA A 382 -0.16 -11.39 -17.31
N ALA A 383 -0.40 -12.27 -18.28
CA ALA A 383 0.52 -12.47 -19.41
C ALA A 383 0.67 -11.20 -20.25
N ARG A 384 -0.43 -10.48 -20.47
CA ARG A 384 -0.43 -9.24 -21.28
C ARG A 384 0.28 -8.08 -20.56
N VAL A 385 0.17 -8.00 -19.25
CA VAL A 385 0.89 -7.00 -18.44
C VAL A 385 2.41 -7.24 -18.47
N ARG A 386 2.85 -8.51 -18.44
CA ARG A 386 4.28 -8.85 -18.57
C ARG A 386 4.87 -8.43 -19.93
N LEU A 387 4.06 -8.39 -20.98
CA LEU A 387 4.50 -7.92 -22.29
C LEU A 387 4.70 -6.38 -22.35
N LEU A 388 4.12 -5.65 -21.40
CA LEU A 388 4.23 -4.19 -21.30
C LEU A 388 5.38 -3.75 -20.38
N ASP A 389 6.12 -4.69 -19.79
CA ASP A 389 7.28 -4.40 -18.98
C ASP A 389 8.32 -3.62 -19.81
N PRO A 390 8.70 -2.44 -19.38
CA PRO A 390 9.73 -1.63 -20.04
C PRO A 390 11.04 -2.40 -20.26
N ALA A 391 11.37 -3.34 -19.37
CA ALA A 391 12.55 -4.18 -19.49
C ALA A 391 12.53 -5.05 -20.75
N HIS A 392 11.37 -5.61 -21.11
CA HIS A 392 11.20 -6.38 -22.34
C HIS A 392 11.26 -5.51 -23.59
N THR A 393 10.81 -4.27 -23.49
CA THR A 393 10.88 -3.31 -24.61
C THR A 393 12.33 -2.92 -24.86
N LEU A 394 13.07 -2.64 -23.83
CA LEU A 394 14.50 -2.34 -23.90
C LEU A 394 15.32 -3.54 -24.44
N ALA A 395 15.00 -4.77 -24.01
CA ALA A 395 15.65 -5.99 -24.47
C ALA A 395 15.45 -6.27 -25.98
N ARG A 396 14.40 -5.73 -26.59
CA ARG A 396 14.13 -5.81 -28.04
C ARG A 396 14.89 -4.80 -28.86
N GLY A 397 15.82 -4.05 -28.25
CA GLY A 397 16.64 -3.06 -28.95
C GLY A 397 16.08 -1.64 -28.92
N TRP A 398 14.99 -1.39 -28.20
CA TRP A 398 14.52 -0.04 -27.94
C TRP A 398 15.37 0.61 -26.87
N SER A 399 15.41 1.91 -26.86
CA SER A 399 16.14 2.69 -25.88
C SER A 399 15.27 3.84 -25.38
N ILE A 400 15.52 4.27 -24.18
CA ILE A 400 14.86 5.45 -23.60
C ILE A 400 15.91 6.56 -23.47
N THR A 401 15.71 7.62 -24.22
CA THR A 401 16.57 8.79 -24.19
C THR A 401 15.98 9.86 -23.28
N ARG A 402 16.82 10.44 -22.44
CA ARG A 402 16.44 11.50 -21.50
C ARG A 402 17.39 12.69 -21.66
N THR A 403 16.87 13.86 -21.41
CA THR A 403 17.65 15.09 -21.28
C THR A 403 18.47 15.06 -20.00
N SER A 404 19.37 16.00 -19.85
CA SER A 404 20.12 16.21 -18.59
C SER A 404 19.24 16.51 -17.38
N SER A 405 18.00 17.00 -17.61
CA SER A 405 16.99 17.23 -16.56
C SER A 405 16.16 15.98 -16.24
N GLY A 406 16.38 14.84 -16.90
CA GLY A 406 15.67 13.58 -16.66
C GLY A 406 14.39 13.39 -17.47
N GLN A 407 13.95 14.34 -18.26
CA GLN A 407 12.77 14.22 -19.11
C GLN A 407 13.03 13.27 -20.28
N ILE A 408 12.01 12.50 -20.68
CA ILE A 408 12.11 11.60 -21.83
C ILE A 408 12.01 12.42 -23.10
N VAL A 409 13.00 12.29 -23.95
CA VAL A 409 13.00 12.87 -25.32
C VAL A 409 12.06 12.03 -26.18
N ARG A 410 11.01 12.64 -26.68
CA ARG A 410 10.03 11.99 -27.56
C ARG A 410 10.05 12.53 -28.98
N ASP A 411 10.58 13.70 -29.13
CA ASP A 411 10.65 14.42 -30.39
C ASP A 411 12.03 15.08 -30.52
N ALA A 412 12.47 15.30 -31.75
CA ALA A 412 13.73 16.01 -32.02
C ALA A 412 13.71 17.46 -31.51
N GLY A 413 12.51 18.06 -31.37
CA GLY A 413 12.33 19.38 -30.78
C GLY A 413 12.51 19.45 -29.27
N ASP A 414 12.55 18.31 -28.57
CA ASP A 414 12.75 18.26 -27.13
C ASP A 414 14.23 18.51 -26.72
N VAL A 415 15.13 18.59 -27.69
CA VAL A 415 16.56 18.77 -27.45
C VAL A 415 17.14 19.77 -28.46
N ALA A 416 18.16 20.52 -28.02
CA ALA A 416 18.86 21.48 -28.86
C ALA A 416 20.29 20.99 -29.18
N PRO A 417 20.86 21.43 -30.29
CA PRO A 417 22.28 21.21 -30.55
C PRO A 417 23.16 21.68 -29.39
N GLY A 418 24.01 20.79 -28.90
CA GLY A 418 24.86 21.02 -27.73
C GLY A 418 24.35 20.37 -26.45
N ASP A 419 23.08 19.96 -26.39
CA ASP A 419 22.52 19.30 -25.22
C ASP A 419 23.13 17.91 -25.00
N THR A 420 23.23 17.53 -23.75
CA THR A 420 23.66 16.20 -23.38
C THR A 420 22.43 15.34 -23.08
N ILE A 421 22.30 14.27 -23.82
CA ILE A 421 21.24 13.27 -23.64
C ILE A 421 21.83 11.97 -23.09
N THR A 422 21.04 11.26 -22.32
CA THR A 422 21.41 9.95 -21.81
C THR A 422 20.41 8.94 -22.33
N THR A 423 20.91 7.98 -23.10
CA THR A 423 20.12 6.89 -23.66
C THR A 423 20.34 5.63 -22.82
N THR A 424 19.24 5.10 -22.29
CA THR A 424 19.20 3.84 -21.52
C THR A 424 18.85 2.71 -22.47
N PHE A 425 19.68 1.69 -22.49
CA PHE A 425 19.48 0.43 -23.20
C PHE A 425 19.08 -0.69 -22.24
N ALA A 426 18.87 -1.87 -22.74
CA ALA A 426 18.61 -3.06 -21.93
C ALA A 426 19.73 -3.31 -20.91
N THR A 427 20.95 -3.07 -21.29
CA THR A 427 22.14 -3.12 -20.41
C THR A 427 22.95 -1.86 -20.61
N GLY A 428 23.01 -1.05 -19.55
CA GLY A 428 23.84 0.16 -19.53
C GLY A 428 23.16 1.41 -20.10
N THR A 429 23.89 2.49 -20.02
CA THR A 429 23.50 3.80 -20.54
C THR A 429 24.61 4.41 -21.38
N ALA A 430 24.25 5.09 -22.41
CA ALA A 430 25.17 5.90 -23.21
C ALA A 430 24.83 7.38 -23.03
N ARG A 431 25.84 8.20 -22.86
CA ARG A 431 25.69 9.65 -22.84
C ARG A 431 26.21 10.21 -24.17
N SER A 432 25.39 10.97 -24.82
CA SER A 432 25.71 11.56 -26.11
C SER A 432 25.43 13.07 -26.07
N ARG A 433 26.10 13.80 -26.91
CA ARG A 433 25.82 15.21 -27.14
C ARG A 433 25.08 15.36 -28.45
N VAL A 434 24.06 16.14 -28.45
CA VAL A 434 23.28 16.42 -29.66
C VAL A 434 24.12 17.34 -30.55
N GLU A 435 24.48 16.88 -31.73
CA GLU A 435 25.24 17.69 -32.70
C GLU A 435 24.29 18.50 -33.57
N GLU A 436 23.22 17.87 -34.04
CA GLU A 436 22.24 18.47 -34.92
C GLU A 436 20.86 17.84 -34.66
N THR A 437 19.82 18.61 -34.83
CA THR A 437 18.43 18.13 -34.80
C THR A 437 17.78 18.46 -36.14
N SER A 438 17.19 17.46 -36.79
CA SER A 438 16.32 17.64 -37.96
C SER A 438 14.91 17.21 -37.62
N THR A 439 13.95 18.00 -37.96
CA THR A 439 12.51 17.69 -37.89
C THR A 439 12.04 17.00 -39.13
#